data_98958d9b9173d87d7ab7de62d349afd6
#
_entry.id   98958d9b9173d87d7ab7de62d349afd6
#
_cell.length_a   1.000
_cell.length_b   1.000
_cell.length_c   1.000
_cell.angle_alpha   90.00
_cell.angle_beta   90.00
_cell.angle_gamma   90.00
#
_symmetry.space_group_name_H-M   'P 1'
#
loop_
_entity.id
_entity.type
_entity.pdbx_description
1 polymer ?
#
loop_
_entity_poly.entity_id
_entity_poly.type
_entity_poly.pdbx_seq_one_letter_code
_entity_poly.pdbx_strand_id
1 'polypeptide(L)'
;MKDIYFINAWPKMEAAWSGTPMGLYKTLSARMNLHLLDGCANTNKIENILNGMTMGLVRLNSITRLIDRTEIPDHTPIFAFGEYASKRVKDTYCFQDLSVDYLLRLRKSGHPAASYAFKKVILTFIAERKNKRAKEFYNNCAGVFTMSRWLHDDLIQNTGLPAEKVHHVGGGSNIDVSKIDCSRKEGNKFLFVGKVWDLKNGELVVEAFKRLTAAHPEAKIQLYIAGPEEKPASLEGCDNIVFLGRLSYAELIEYYNVCDYFVMPSKHDAYGLVFVEALCFGLPCIGKNLCAMPEFIQPGKNGYLIDNDDAAELAGVMEKLLQNGPEMAAAVQSDREYYLKQYSWESVADRIMNVLKRDGYLD
;
A
#
# COMPACT_ATOMS: atom_id res chain seq x y z
N MET A 1 -0.81 -30.91 -7.97
CA MET A 1 -1.09 -29.50 -7.62
C MET A 1 -2.19 -29.04 -8.56
N LYS A 2 -3.25 -28.40 -8.02
CA LYS A 2 -4.32 -27.86 -8.86
C LYS A 2 -3.84 -26.59 -9.58
N ASP A 3 -4.36 -26.37 -10.79
CA ASP A 3 -4.03 -25.24 -11.64
C ASP A 3 -4.73 -23.95 -11.15
N ILE A 4 -4.02 -22.82 -11.21
CA ILE A 4 -4.55 -21.48 -10.98
C ILE A 4 -4.07 -20.56 -12.09
N TYR A 5 -4.94 -19.72 -12.61
CA TYR A 5 -4.57 -18.70 -13.58
C TYR A 5 -4.33 -17.36 -12.87
N PHE A 6 -3.17 -16.78 -13.08
CA PHE A 6 -2.78 -15.50 -12.50
C PHE A 6 -2.68 -14.42 -13.58
N ILE A 7 -3.40 -13.32 -13.40
CA ILE A 7 -3.49 -12.25 -14.40
C ILE A 7 -2.44 -11.19 -14.12
N ASN A 8 -1.48 -11.02 -15.03
CA ASN A 8 -0.62 -9.84 -15.04
C ASN A 8 -1.27 -8.69 -15.80
N ALA A 9 -1.43 -7.54 -15.14
CA ALA A 9 -2.03 -6.33 -15.69
C ALA A 9 -1.00 -5.19 -15.93
N TRP A 10 0.30 -5.44 -15.72
CA TRP A 10 1.33 -4.41 -15.79
C TRP A 10 2.52 -4.82 -16.65
N PRO A 11 3.09 -3.88 -17.46
CA PRO A 11 4.30 -4.16 -18.25
C PRO A 11 5.52 -4.52 -17.42
N LYS A 12 5.58 -4.03 -16.17
CA LYS A 12 6.62 -4.33 -15.16
C LYS A 12 5.93 -4.71 -13.86
N MET A 13 5.64 -5.99 -13.68
CA MET A 13 4.94 -6.51 -12.51
C MET A 13 5.72 -6.27 -11.21
N GLU A 14 7.05 -6.30 -11.28
CA GLU A 14 7.95 -6.04 -10.16
C GLU A 14 7.92 -4.61 -9.65
N ALA A 15 7.53 -3.65 -10.49
CA ALA A 15 7.41 -2.24 -10.11
C ALA A 15 5.98 -1.81 -9.74
N ALA A 16 4.99 -2.67 -10.03
CA ALA A 16 3.58 -2.38 -9.77
C ALA A 16 3.27 -2.53 -8.28
N TRP A 17 2.49 -1.61 -7.71
CA TRP A 17 2.05 -1.63 -6.31
C TRP A 17 3.20 -1.96 -5.34
N SER A 18 4.36 -1.32 -5.52
CA SER A 18 5.57 -1.58 -4.72
C SER A 18 6.01 -3.06 -4.72
N GLY A 19 5.81 -3.76 -5.84
CA GLY A 19 6.20 -5.16 -6.02
C GLY A 19 5.17 -6.19 -5.53
N THR A 20 4.01 -5.76 -5.07
CA THR A 20 2.93 -6.63 -4.55
C THR A 20 2.56 -7.76 -5.52
N PRO A 21 2.25 -7.52 -6.83
CA PRO A 21 1.89 -8.60 -7.74
C PRO A 21 3.00 -9.62 -7.94
N MET A 22 4.26 -9.18 -8.02
CA MET A 22 5.41 -10.06 -8.20
C MET A 22 5.70 -10.88 -6.94
N GLY A 23 5.65 -10.27 -5.75
CA GLY A 23 5.84 -10.96 -4.48
C GLY A 23 4.82 -12.08 -4.30
N LEU A 24 3.55 -11.78 -4.54
CA LEU A 24 2.48 -12.76 -4.45
C LEU A 24 2.59 -13.86 -5.51
N TYR A 25 2.90 -13.50 -6.77
CA TYR A 25 3.10 -14.45 -7.85
C TYR A 25 4.21 -15.46 -7.51
N LYS A 26 5.38 -14.98 -7.07
CA LYS A 26 6.51 -15.84 -6.69
C LYS A 26 6.14 -16.81 -5.57
N THR A 27 5.46 -16.32 -4.53
CA THR A 27 5.11 -17.14 -3.38
C THR A 27 4.04 -18.18 -3.70
N LEU A 28 3.03 -17.82 -4.48
CA LEU A 28 1.99 -18.76 -4.92
C LEU A 28 2.55 -19.79 -5.92
N SER A 29 3.42 -19.38 -6.86
CA SER A 29 4.02 -20.30 -7.85
C SER A 29 4.93 -21.37 -7.22
N ALA A 30 5.49 -21.10 -6.05
CA ALA A 30 6.25 -22.09 -5.27
C ALA A 30 5.36 -23.17 -4.62
N ARG A 31 4.03 -22.95 -4.55
CA ARG A 31 3.06 -23.78 -3.82
C ARG A 31 1.98 -24.40 -4.70
N MET A 32 1.77 -23.86 -5.89
CA MET A 32 0.68 -24.21 -6.82
C MET A 32 1.19 -24.22 -8.25
N ASN A 33 0.44 -24.84 -9.15
CA ASN A 33 0.70 -24.74 -10.59
C ASN A 33 0.07 -23.44 -11.12
N LEU A 34 0.86 -22.36 -11.18
CA LEU A 34 0.39 -21.04 -11.62
C LEU A 34 0.60 -20.85 -13.12
N HIS A 35 -0.49 -20.62 -13.85
CA HIS A 35 -0.47 -20.23 -15.25
C HIS A 35 -0.57 -18.70 -15.38
N LEU A 36 0.51 -18.05 -15.81
CA LEU A 36 0.53 -16.60 -15.99
C LEU A 36 -0.18 -16.21 -17.28
N LEU A 37 -1.24 -15.42 -17.19
CA LEU A 37 -1.85 -14.74 -18.33
C LEU A 37 -1.36 -13.29 -18.39
N ASP A 38 -0.50 -12.99 -19.35
CA ASP A 38 0.07 -11.65 -19.50
C ASP A 38 -0.84 -10.74 -20.33
N GLY A 39 -1.63 -9.93 -19.66
CA GLY A 39 -2.50 -8.93 -20.25
C GLY A 39 -1.78 -7.72 -20.87
N CYS A 40 -0.45 -7.66 -20.73
CA CYS A 40 0.38 -6.56 -21.25
C CYS A 40 1.33 -6.96 -22.37
N ALA A 41 1.43 -8.25 -22.71
CA ALA A 41 2.38 -8.77 -23.68
C ALA A 41 2.33 -8.07 -25.06
N ASN A 42 1.17 -7.57 -25.46
CA ASN A 42 0.92 -6.94 -26.75
C ASN A 42 0.43 -5.48 -26.66
N THR A 43 0.66 -4.79 -25.53
CA THR A 43 0.23 -3.38 -25.41
C THR A 43 1.15 -2.45 -26.18
N ASN A 44 0.55 -1.61 -27.04
CA ASN A 44 1.28 -0.57 -27.79
C ASN A 44 1.22 0.79 -27.05
N LYS A 45 2.02 1.76 -27.53
CA LYS A 45 2.10 3.11 -26.94
C LYS A 45 0.75 3.83 -26.91
N ILE A 46 -0.08 3.65 -27.95
CA ILE A 46 -1.41 4.28 -28.06
C ILE A 46 -2.35 3.69 -26.99
N GLU A 47 -2.36 2.37 -26.82
CA GLU A 47 -3.18 1.70 -25.82
C GLU A 47 -2.79 2.14 -24.39
N ASN A 48 -1.51 2.35 -24.13
CA ASN A 48 -1.05 2.85 -22.83
C ASN A 48 -1.51 4.30 -22.57
N ILE A 49 -1.49 5.17 -23.58
CA ILE A 49 -2.03 6.53 -23.47
C ILE A 49 -3.54 6.51 -23.21
N LEU A 50 -4.30 5.75 -24.01
CA LEU A 50 -5.74 5.60 -23.86
C LEU A 50 -6.09 5.00 -22.48
N ASN A 51 -5.30 4.06 -22.00
CA ASN A 51 -5.48 3.46 -20.69
C ASN A 51 -5.31 4.48 -19.56
N GLY A 52 -4.31 5.35 -19.66
CA GLY A 52 -4.15 6.48 -18.73
C GLY A 52 -5.34 7.44 -18.76
N MET A 53 -5.84 7.79 -19.94
CA MET A 53 -7.00 8.68 -20.11
C MET A 53 -8.32 8.07 -19.60
N THR A 54 -8.46 6.76 -19.61
CA THR A 54 -9.69 6.03 -19.25
C THR A 54 -9.61 5.36 -17.87
N MET A 55 -8.67 5.76 -17.03
CA MET A 55 -8.46 5.16 -15.70
C MET A 55 -8.37 3.61 -15.73
N GLY A 56 -7.75 3.08 -16.77
CA GLY A 56 -7.55 1.65 -16.93
C GLY A 56 -8.68 0.88 -17.62
N LEU A 57 -9.78 1.51 -18.04
CA LEU A 57 -10.91 0.78 -18.67
C LEU A 57 -10.52 0.08 -19.97
N VAL A 58 -9.62 0.66 -20.77
CA VAL A 58 -9.13 0.02 -22.01
C VAL A 58 -8.44 -1.29 -21.71
N ARG A 59 -7.54 -1.30 -20.72
CA ARG A 59 -6.81 -2.50 -20.27
C ARG A 59 -7.74 -3.53 -19.66
N LEU A 60 -8.72 -3.11 -18.86
CA LEU A 60 -9.74 -4.00 -18.31
C LEU A 60 -10.47 -4.76 -19.44
N ASN A 61 -10.83 -4.09 -20.51
CA ASN A 61 -11.50 -4.71 -21.67
C ASN A 61 -10.58 -5.67 -22.44
N SER A 62 -9.29 -5.31 -22.60
CA SER A 62 -8.31 -6.17 -23.27
C SER A 62 -8.05 -7.45 -22.48
N ILE A 63 -7.89 -7.35 -21.17
CA ILE A 63 -7.68 -8.50 -20.28
C ILE A 63 -8.95 -9.36 -20.20
N THR A 64 -10.15 -8.75 -20.11
CA THR A 64 -11.42 -9.51 -20.16
C THR A 64 -11.47 -10.39 -21.41
N ARG A 65 -11.13 -9.81 -22.60
CA ARG A 65 -11.10 -10.59 -23.86
C ARG A 65 -10.02 -11.67 -23.88
N LEU A 66 -8.88 -11.44 -23.24
CA LEU A 66 -7.81 -12.43 -23.10
C LEU A 66 -8.32 -13.63 -22.29
N ILE A 67 -8.93 -13.40 -21.14
CA ILE A 67 -9.51 -14.45 -20.28
C ILE A 67 -10.58 -15.24 -21.07
N ASP A 68 -11.48 -14.55 -21.78
CA ASP A 68 -12.57 -15.18 -22.52
C ASP A 68 -12.11 -16.03 -23.72
N ARG A 69 -10.93 -15.77 -24.27
CA ARG A 69 -10.32 -16.52 -25.39
C ARG A 69 -9.39 -17.64 -24.94
N THR A 70 -8.94 -17.60 -23.70
CA THR A 70 -8.07 -18.64 -23.14
C THR A 70 -8.92 -19.85 -22.73
N GLU A 71 -8.50 -21.04 -23.13
CA GLU A 71 -9.15 -22.28 -22.70
C GLU A 71 -8.73 -22.57 -21.25
N ILE A 72 -9.54 -22.09 -20.30
CA ILE A 72 -9.39 -22.34 -18.87
C ILE A 72 -10.35 -23.44 -18.48
N PRO A 73 -9.90 -24.57 -17.89
CA PRO A 73 -10.78 -25.64 -17.45
C PRO A 73 -11.85 -25.15 -16.46
N ASP A 74 -13.03 -25.80 -16.46
CA ASP A 74 -14.08 -25.44 -15.50
C ASP A 74 -13.62 -25.65 -14.07
N HIS A 75 -14.15 -24.83 -13.14
CA HIS A 75 -13.76 -24.82 -11.72
C HIS A 75 -12.26 -24.59 -11.46
N THR A 76 -11.60 -23.86 -12.36
CA THR A 76 -10.19 -23.44 -12.16
C THR A 76 -10.19 -22.00 -11.69
N PRO A 77 -9.62 -21.68 -10.51
CA PRO A 77 -9.64 -20.33 -9.98
C PRO A 77 -8.72 -19.40 -10.79
N ILE A 78 -9.20 -18.16 -10.96
CA ILE A 78 -8.49 -17.07 -11.61
C ILE A 78 -8.17 -16.02 -10.55
N PHE A 79 -6.90 -15.67 -10.42
CA PHE A 79 -6.44 -14.63 -9.51
C PHE A 79 -6.14 -13.34 -10.29
N ALA A 80 -6.75 -12.24 -9.90
CA ALA A 80 -6.69 -10.98 -10.62
C ALA A 80 -6.48 -9.76 -9.70
N PHE A 81 -5.89 -8.69 -10.22
CA PHE A 81 -5.74 -7.39 -9.55
C PHE A 81 -6.66 -6.33 -10.17
N GLY A 82 -7.84 -6.74 -10.62
CA GLY A 82 -8.79 -5.83 -11.25
C GLY A 82 -10.11 -6.52 -11.56
N GLU A 83 -11.10 -5.73 -11.88
CA GLU A 83 -12.49 -6.17 -12.07
C GLU A 83 -12.72 -6.59 -13.54
N TYR A 84 -12.26 -7.78 -13.91
CA TYR A 84 -12.37 -8.35 -15.26
C TYR A 84 -13.68 -9.12 -15.42
N ALA A 85 -14.73 -8.48 -15.92
CA ALA A 85 -16.05 -9.05 -16.14
C ALA A 85 -16.07 -10.04 -17.33
N SER A 86 -15.35 -11.15 -17.20
CA SER A 86 -15.25 -12.24 -18.18
C SER A 86 -16.36 -13.27 -17.99
N LYS A 87 -16.47 -14.21 -18.92
CA LYS A 87 -17.35 -15.39 -18.77
C LYS A 87 -16.97 -16.25 -17.56
N ARG A 88 -15.72 -16.12 -17.07
CA ARG A 88 -15.14 -16.85 -15.93
C ARG A 88 -15.21 -16.07 -14.63
N VAL A 89 -16.04 -15.04 -14.55
CA VAL A 89 -16.14 -14.20 -13.33
C VAL A 89 -16.46 -15.02 -12.08
N LYS A 90 -17.22 -16.09 -12.17
CA LYS A 90 -17.61 -16.97 -11.06
C LYS A 90 -16.42 -17.67 -10.39
N ASP A 91 -15.34 -17.90 -11.14
CA ASP A 91 -14.13 -18.55 -10.64
C ASP A 91 -13.01 -17.51 -10.35
N THR A 92 -13.33 -16.22 -10.44
CA THR A 92 -12.32 -15.14 -10.30
C THR A 92 -12.28 -14.58 -8.88
N TYR A 93 -11.09 -14.55 -8.30
CA TYR A 93 -10.77 -13.83 -7.07
C TYR A 93 -10.03 -12.55 -7.41
N CYS A 94 -10.47 -11.43 -6.83
CA CYS A 94 -9.86 -10.12 -7.06
C CYS A 94 -9.10 -9.66 -5.81
N PHE A 95 -7.83 -9.29 -5.97
CA PHE A 95 -7.00 -8.75 -4.90
C PHE A 95 -6.98 -7.22 -4.97
N GLN A 96 -7.31 -6.55 -3.87
CA GLN A 96 -7.49 -5.10 -3.81
C GLN A 96 -6.83 -4.47 -2.57
N ASP A 97 -6.25 -3.28 -2.77
CA ASP A 97 -5.83 -2.37 -1.70
C ASP A 97 -6.79 -1.18 -1.55
N LEU A 98 -7.55 -0.87 -2.60
CA LEU A 98 -8.41 0.30 -2.69
C LEU A 98 -9.59 0.05 -3.65
N SER A 99 -10.77 0.62 -3.34
CA SER A 99 -11.94 0.58 -4.22
C SER A 99 -12.21 1.91 -4.93
N VAL A 100 -12.75 1.83 -6.16
CA VAL A 100 -13.22 3.03 -6.88
C VAL A 100 -14.42 3.66 -6.16
N ASP A 101 -15.24 2.86 -5.49
CA ASP A 101 -16.38 3.34 -4.71
C ASP A 101 -15.93 4.27 -3.57
N TYR A 102 -14.92 3.86 -2.81
CA TYR A 102 -14.32 4.69 -1.78
C TYR A 102 -13.77 6.02 -2.34
N LEU A 103 -13.02 5.97 -3.44
CA LEU A 103 -12.48 7.19 -4.07
C LEU A 103 -13.59 8.15 -4.51
N LEU A 104 -14.70 7.64 -5.01
CA LEU A 104 -15.86 8.47 -5.38
C LEU A 104 -16.53 9.09 -4.15
N ARG A 105 -16.66 8.37 -3.04
CA ARG A 105 -17.17 8.92 -1.78
C ARG A 105 -16.22 9.98 -1.22
N LEU A 106 -14.91 9.73 -1.26
CA LEU A 106 -13.89 10.69 -0.86
C LEU A 106 -14.00 12.00 -1.65
N ARG A 107 -14.27 11.90 -2.98
CA ARG A 107 -14.51 13.07 -3.81
C ARG A 107 -15.78 13.82 -3.45
N LYS A 108 -16.88 13.10 -3.21
CA LYS A 108 -18.18 13.71 -2.82
C LYS A 108 -18.09 14.43 -1.49
N SER A 109 -17.26 13.96 -0.56
CA SER A 109 -17.01 14.64 0.72
C SER A 109 -16.09 15.86 0.60
N GLY A 110 -15.54 16.15 -0.59
CA GLY A 110 -14.60 17.26 -0.77
C GLY A 110 -13.20 17.03 -0.18
N HIS A 111 -12.87 15.80 0.17
CA HIS A 111 -11.57 15.49 0.79
C HIS A 111 -10.40 15.84 -0.14
N PRO A 112 -9.35 16.55 0.34
CA PRO A 112 -8.24 17.02 -0.50
C PRO A 112 -7.54 15.92 -1.31
N ALA A 113 -7.41 14.72 -0.75
CA ALA A 113 -6.79 13.59 -1.43
C ALA A 113 -7.54 13.13 -2.70
N ALA A 114 -8.84 13.45 -2.84
CA ALA A 114 -9.59 13.10 -4.04
C ALA A 114 -9.06 13.79 -5.30
N SER A 115 -8.41 14.95 -5.17
CA SER A 115 -7.82 15.68 -6.29
C SER A 115 -6.69 14.90 -6.98
N TYR A 116 -6.01 14.02 -6.26
CA TYR A 116 -4.95 13.17 -6.81
C TYR A 116 -5.50 12.03 -7.68
N ALA A 117 -6.66 11.48 -7.31
CA ALA A 117 -7.32 10.44 -8.08
C ALA A 117 -8.11 11.02 -9.27
N PHE A 118 -8.65 12.25 -9.13
CA PHE A 118 -9.59 12.84 -10.10
C PHE A 118 -9.24 14.30 -10.42
N LYS A 119 -8.22 14.51 -11.23
CA LYS A 119 -7.77 15.86 -11.64
C LYS A 119 -8.78 16.63 -12.54
N LYS A 120 -9.74 15.93 -13.19
CA LYS A 120 -10.71 16.53 -14.14
C LYS A 120 -12.11 15.96 -13.92
N VAL A 121 -13.15 16.74 -14.22
CA VAL A 121 -14.57 16.34 -14.13
C VAL A 121 -14.87 15.09 -14.97
N ILE A 122 -14.30 15.02 -16.19
CA ILE A 122 -14.48 13.84 -17.06
C ILE A 122 -14.01 12.53 -16.39
N LEU A 123 -12.98 12.58 -15.56
CA LEU A 123 -12.50 11.43 -14.83
C LEU A 123 -13.51 10.93 -13.76
N THR A 124 -14.37 11.81 -13.25
CA THR A 124 -15.45 11.40 -12.35
C THR A 124 -16.50 10.56 -13.07
N PHE A 125 -16.93 10.97 -14.25
CA PHE A 125 -17.87 10.18 -15.05
C PHE A 125 -17.31 8.80 -15.43
N ILE A 126 -16.03 8.77 -15.82
CA ILE A 126 -15.32 7.53 -16.12
C ILE A 126 -15.26 6.64 -14.83
N ALA A 127 -14.95 7.25 -13.69
CA ALA A 127 -14.89 6.54 -12.41
C ALA A 127 -16.26 5.98 -11.99
N GLU A 128 -17.34 6.73 -12.17
CA GLU A 128 -18.70 6.25 -11.88
C GLU A 128 -19.05 5.04 -12.75
N ARG A 129 -18.72 5.10 -14.07
CA ARG A 129 -18.91 3.97 -14.96
C ARG A 129 -18.06 2.76 -14.57
N LYS A 130 -16.81 3.00 -14.17
CA LYS A 130 -15.92 1.97 -13.66
C LYS A 130 -16.45 1.37 -12.36
N ASN A 131 -16.96 2.20 -11.45
CA ASN A 131 -17.53 1.75 -10.18
C ASN A 131 -18.77 0.87 -10.37
N LYS A 132 -19.67 1.25 -11.29
CA LYS A 132 -20.83 0.39 -11.63
C LYS A 132 -20.37 -0.98 -12.10
N ARG A 133 -19.38 -1.03 -13.01
CA ARG A 133 -18.81 -2.28 -13.51
C ARG A 133 -18.12 -3.09 -12.39
N ALA A 134 -17.40 -2.41 -11.49
CA ALA A 134 -16.74 -3.06 -10.36
C ALA A 134 -17.76 -3.71 -9.42
N LYS A 135 -18.87 -3.02 -9.11
CA LYS A 135 -19.95 -3.59 -8.28
C LYS A 135 -20.61 -4.80 -8.94
N GLU A 136 -20.86 -4.74 -10.25
CA GLU A 136 -21.39 -5.89 -11.01
C GLU A 136 -20.40 -7.07 -10.96
N PHE A 137 -19.11 -6.82 -11.10
CA PHE A 137 -18.06 -7.82 -10.99
C PHE A 137 -18.04 -8.44 -9.58
N TYR A 138 -17.98 -7.64 -8.52
CA TYR A 138 -17.91 -8.12 -7.14
C TYR A 138 -19.11 -8.98 -6.75
N ASN A 139 -20.31 -8.65 -7.22
CA ASN A 139 -21.51 -9.46 -6.97
C ASN A 139 -21.43 -10.85 -7.60
N ASN A 140 -20.69 -11.00 -8.69
CA ASN A 140 -20.62 -12.24 -9.47
C ASN A 140 -19.31 -13.02 -9.31
N CYS A 141 -18.24 -12.41 -8.77
CA CYS A 141 -16.94 -13.07 -8.59
C CYS A 141 -16.98 -14.12 -7.48
N ALA A 142 -15.97 -14.99 -7.45
CA ALA A 142 -15.78 -15.99 -6.40
C ALA A 142 -15.50 -15.30 -5.04
N GLY A 143 -14.62 -14.30 -5.03
CA GLY A 143 -14.31 -13.54 -3.82
C GLY A 143 -13.43 -12.32 -4.07
N VAL A 144 -13.31 -11.49 -3.04
CA VAL A 144 -12.45 -10.31 -3.02
C VAL A 144 -11.47 -10.44 -1.87
N PHE A 145 -10.19 -10.49 -2.19
CA PHE A 145 -9.10 -10.44 -1.22
C PHE A 145 -8.71 -8.99 -0.96
N THR A 146 -8.70 -8.57 0.29
CA THR A 146 -8.30 -7.22 0.69
C THR A 146 -6.96 -7.22 1.42
N MET A 147 -6.12 -6.23 1.11
CA MET A 147 -4.85 -6.04 1.81
C MET A 147 -5.06 -5.57 3.24
N SER A 148 -6.07 -4.73 3.50
CA SER A 148 -6.36 -4.16 4.81
C SER A 148 -7.72 -4.60 5.34
N ARG A 149 -7.86 -4.64 6.66
CA ARG A 149 -9.14 -4.79 7.35
C ARG A 149 -10.04 -3.56 7.09
N TRP A 150 -9.43 -2.38 7.04
CA TRP A 150 -10.14 -1.17 6.67
C TRP A 150 -10.90 -1.31 5.34
N LEU A 151 -10.23 -1.79 4.27
CA LEU A 151 -10.89 -1.99 2.99
C LEU A 151 -11.92 -3.13 3.03
N HIS A 152 -11.62 -4.21 3.77
CA HIS A 152 -12.58 -5.29 4.01
C HIS A 152 -13.89 -4.74 4.57
N ASP A 153 -13.81 -3.96 5.65
CA ASP A 153 -14.98 -3.40 6.32
C ASP A 153 -15.69 -2.35 5.43
N ASP A 154 -14.94 -1.53 4.69
CA ASP A 154 -15.48 -0.55 3.74
C ASP A 154 -16.27 -1.22 2.59
N LEU A 155 -15.78 -2.33 2.05
CA LEU A 155 -16.48 -3.07 1.00
C LEU A 155 -17.80 -3.67 1.50
N ILE A 156 -17.85 -4.14 2.72
CA ILE A 156 -19.06 -4.71 3.32
C ILE A 156 -20.03 -3.58 3.73
N GLN A 157 -19.57 -2.62 4.51
CA GLN A 157 -20.45 -1.64 5.16
C GLN A 157 -20.91 -0.52 4.21
N ASN A 158 -20.01 -0.05 3.35
CA ASN A 158 -20.25 1.11 2.50
C ASN A 158 -20.50 0.75 1.03
N THR A 159 -19.81 -0.27 0.49
CA THR A 159 -20.05 -0.73 -0.88
C THR A 159 -21.21 -1.73 -0.96
N GLY A 160 -21.55 -2.41 0.14
CA GLY A 160 -22.67 -3.33 0.27
C GLY A 160 -22.38 -4.73 -0.26
N LEU A 161 -21.12 -5.17 -0.23
CA LEU A 161 -20.78 -6.54 -0.63
C LEU A 161 -21.15 -7.55 0.45
N PRO A 162 -21.58 -8.78 0.08
CA PRO A 162 -21.79 -9.87 1.01
C PRO A 162 -20.50 -10.21 1.78
N ALA A 163 -20.58 -10.32 3.11
CA ALA A 163 -19.42 -10.54 3.97
C ALA A 163 -18.68 -11.85 3.65
N GLU A 164 -19.42 -12.88 3.21
CA GLU A 164 -18.87 -14.18 2.83
C GLU A 164 -17.99 -14.15 1.57
N LYS A 165 -18.09 -13.06 0.77
CA LYS A 165 -17.26 -12.84 -0.42
C LYS A 165 -16.01 -12.00 -0.18
N VAL A 166 -15.93 -11.30 0.94
CA VAL A 166 -14.81 -10.39 1.23
C VAL A 166 -13.87 -11.02 2.26
N HIS A 167 -12.60 -11.16 1.90
CA HIS A 167 -11.63 -11.86 2.74
C HIS A 167 -10.42 -10.99 2.98
N HIS A 168 -10.19 -10.62 4.24
CA HIS A 168 -8.96 -9.95 4.64
C HIS A 168 -7.78 -10.94 4.63
N VAL A 169 -6.89 -10.79 3.66
CA VAL A 169 -5.70 -11.64 3.51
C VAL A 169 -4.39 -10.92 3.84
N GLY A 170 -4.42 -9.60 3.96
CA GLY A 170 -3.25 -8.78 4.23
C GLY A 170 -2.43 -8.46 2.98
N GLY A 171 -1.36 -7.69 3.16
CA GLY A 171 -0.33 -7.43 2.16
C GLY A 171 1.03 -7.86 2.68
N GLY A 172 1.86 -8.39 1.79
CA GLY A 172 3.23 -8.78 2.09
C GLY A 172 4.23 -7.67 1.83
N SER A 173 5.34 -7.69 2.54
CA SER A 173 6.50 -6.84 2.28
C SER A 173 7.54 -7.57 1.43
N ASN A 174 8.35 -6.79 0.71
CA ASN A 174 9.46 -7.31 -0.10
C ASN A 174 10.82 -7.11 0.62
N ILE A 175 10.82 -7.06 1.96
CA ILE A 175 12.02 -6.84 2.77
C ILE A 175 12.99 -8.01 2.60
N ASP A 176 14.23 -7.68 2.29
CA ASP A 176 15.35 -8.60 2.44
C ASP A 176 15.81 -8.60 3.90
N VAL A 177 15.40 -9.62 4.64
CA VAL A 177 15.70 -9.77 6.08
C VAL A 177 17.20 -9.76 6.36
N SER A 178 18.03 -10.23 5.41
CA SER A 178 19.48 -10.25 5.55
C SER A 178 20.12 -8.85 5.59
N LYS A 179 19.36 -7.81 5.21
CA LYS A 179 19.80 -6.41 5.19
C LYS A 179 19.41 -5.63 6.44
N ILE A 180 18.66 -6.23 7.35
CA ILE A 180 18.25 -5.57 8.58
C ILE A 180 19.44 -5.51 9.55
N ASP A 181 19.87 -4.29 9.87
CA ASP A 181 20.87 -4.03 10.91
C ASP A 181 20.18 -3.65 12.22
N CYS A 182 20.50 -4.39 13.28
CA CYS A 182 19.97 -4.17 14.61
C CYS A 182 20.92 -3.37 15.51
N SER A 183 21.94 -2.71 14.93
CA SER A 183 22.88 -1.91 15.69
C SER A 183 22.18 -0.76 16.42
N ARG A 184 22.83 -0.27 17.47
CA ARG A 184 22.28 0.82 18.30
C ARG A 184 22.06 2.08 17.46
N LYS A 185 20.90 2.70 17.63
CA LYS A 185 20.48 3.97 17.00
C LYS A 185 20.63 5.11 18.03
N GLU A 186 20.75 6.35 17.53
CA GLU A 186 21.02 7.54 18.36
C GLU A 186 19.75 8.12 19.01
N GLY A 187 18.57 7.80 18.46
CA GLY A 187 17.28 8.28 18.98
C GLY A 187 16.91 9.70 18.56
N ASN A 188 17.51 10.22 17.47
CA ASN A 188 17.31 11.61 17.02
C ASN A 188 17.10 11.76 15.50
N LYS A 189 16.98 10.65 14.74
CA LYS A 189 16.85 10.65 13.27
C LYS A 189 15.47 10.21 12.84
N PHE A 190 14.74 11.07 12.16
CA PHE A 190 13.46 10.80 11.55
C PHE A 190 13.61 10.47 10.06
N LEU A 191 12.84 9.51 9.56
CA LEU A 191 12.77 9.16 8.16
C LEU A 191 11.36 9.43 7.62
N PHE A 192 11.29 10.19 6.53
CA PHE A 192 10.09 10.35 5.70
C PHE A 192 10.30 9.66 4.36
N VAL A 193 9.33 8.85 3.91
CA VAL A 193 9.37 8.20 2.59
C VAL A 193 8.06 8.45 1.84
N GLY A 194 8.13 9.20 0.73
CA GLY A 194 6.92 9.50 -0.03
C GLY A 194 7.16 10.10 -1.39
N LYS A 195 6.75 9.41 -2.46
CA LYS A 195 6.94 9.84 -3.86
C LYS A 195 6.10 11.06 -4.25
N VAL A 196 4.88 11.17 -3.72
CA VAL A 196 3.94 12.26 -4.02
C VAL A 196 3.88 13.18 -2.81
N TRP A 197 4.70 14.22 -2.83
CA TRP A 197 4.96 15.12 -1.70
C TRP A 197 3.70 15.61 -0.99
N ASP A 198 2.78 16.23 -1.75
CA ASP A 198 1.54 16.77 -1.18
C ASP A 198 0.61 15.69 -0.61
N LEU A 199 0.50 14.53 -1.29
CA LEU A 199 -0.35 13.42 -0.84
C LEU A 199 0.19 12.78 0.44
N LYS A 200 1.51 12.71 0.56
CA LYS A 200 2.20 12.17 1.73
C LYS A 200 2.38 13.19 2.86
N ASN A 201 1.85 14.41 2.63
CA ASN A 201 1.82 15.49 3.63
C ASN A 201 3.22 15.96 4.07
N GLY A 202 4.15 16.03 3.12
CA GLY A 202 5.53 16.37 3.38
C GLY A 202 5.72 17.77 3.97
N GLU A 203 4.93 18.76 3.49
CA GLU A 203 4.98 20.12 4.04
C GLU A 203 4.64 20.16 5.55
N LEU A 204 3.63 19.37 5.96
CA LEU A 204 3.24 19.25 7.36
C LEU A 204 4.40 18.68 8.20
N VAL A 205 5.11 17.67 7.66
CA VAL A 205 6.27 17.07 8.36
C VAL A 205 7.39 18.07 8.52
N VAL A 206 7.70 18.85 7.48
CA VAL A 206 8.74 19.89 7.54
C VAL A 206 8.38 20.98 8.53
N GLU A 207 7.14 21.46 8.53
CA GLU A 207 6.69 22.48 9.47
C GLU A 207 6.74 21.98 10.92
N ALA A 208 6.24 20.77 11.18
CA ALA A 208 6.32 20.15 12.50
C ALA A 208 7.77 19.95 12.97
N PHE A 209 8.64 19.50 12.07
CA PHE A 209 10.07 19.31 12.36
C PHE A 209 10.77 20.62 12.69
N LYS A 210 10.49 21.71 11.98
CA LYS A 210 11.01 23.06 12.30
C LYS A 210 10.57 23.53 13.69
N ARG A 211 9.33 23.27 14.08
CA ARG A 211 8.81 23.58 15.43
C ARG A 211 9.53 22.75 16.49
N LEU A 212 9.72 21.46 16.25
CA LEU A 212 10.42 20.55 17.15
C LEU A 212 11.87 21.00 17.38
N THR A 213 12.61 21.29 16.30
CA THR A 213 14.01 21.71 16.41
C THR A 213 14.19 23.09 17.06
N ALA A 214 13.24 24.01 16.86
CA ALA A 214 13.21 25.30 17.54
C ALA A 214 12.97 25.16 19.06
N ALA A 215 12.20 24.15 19.48
CA ALA A 215 11.98 23.86 20.90
C ALA A 215 13.17 23.13 21.57
N HIS A 216 13.98 22.40 20.78
CA HIS A 216 15.10 21.58 21.26
C HIS A 216 16.40 21.91 20.50
N PRO A 217 16.94 23.12 20.55
CA PRO A 217 18.09 23.54 19.74
C PRO A 217 19.38 22.77 20.04
N GLU A 218 19.53 22.24 21.26
CA GLU A 218 20.66 21.40 21.67
C GLU A 218 20.57 19.95 21.20
N ALA A 219 19.38 19.48 20.91
CA ALA A 219 19.17 18.10 20.43
C ALA A 219 19.47 18.03 18.93
N LYS A 220 20.55 17.37 18.55
CA LYS A 220 21.00 17.23 17.15
C LYS A 220 20.03 16.39 16.33
N ILE A 221 18.77 16.84 16.21
CA ILE A 221 17.69 16.12 15.52
C ILE A 221 17.87 16.29 14.01
N GLN A 222 17.68 15.19 13.26
CA GLN A 222 17.77 15.17 11.80
C GLN A 222 16.51 14.59 11.18
N LEU A 223 16.12 15.11 10.02
CA LEU A 223 15.04 14.57 9.19
C LEU A 223 15.60 14.18 7.83
N TYR A 224 15.45 12.92 7.46
CA TYR A 224 15.80 12.37 6.16
C TYR A 224 14.55 12.27 5.30
N ILE A 225 14.57 12.82 4.07
CA ILE A 225 13.42 12.87 3.15
C ILE A 225 13.76 12.13 1.87
N ALA A 226 13.12 11.00 1.65
CA ALA A 226 13.21 10.18 0.45
C ALA A 226 11.90 10.19 -0.36
N GLY A 227 12.00 10.23 -1.68
CA GLY A 227 10.88 9.99 -2.60
C GLY A 227 10.57 11.10 -3.60
N PRO A 228 10.53 12.39 -3.26
CA PRO A 228 10.34 13.44 -4.26
C PRO A 228 11.51 13.48 -5.26
N GLU A 229 11.22 13.76 -6.53
CA GLU A 229 12.27 13.91 -7.56
C GLU A 229 12.98 15.26 -7.43
N GLU A 230 12.21 16.30 -7.13
CA GLU A 230 12.72 17.66 -6.93
C GLU A 230 12.70 18.04 -5.46
N LYS A 231 13.71 18.79 -5.03
CA LYS A 231 13.80 19.31 -3.66
C LYS A 231 12.68 20.32 -3.42
N PRO A 232 11.77 20.08 -2.45
CA PRO A 232 10.75 21.06 -2.09
C PRO A 232 11.37 22.37 -1.57
N ALA A 233 10.80 23.51 -1.96
CA ALA A 233 11.28 24.83 -1.55
C ALA A 233 11.26 25.03 -0.02
N SER A 234 10.34 24.38 0.68
CA SER A 234 10.25 24.40 2.15
C SER A 234 11.48 23.88 2.88
N LEU A 235 12.39 23.18 2.19
CA LEU A 235 13.63 22.65 2.75
C LEU A 235 14.80 23.63 2.63
N GLU A 236 14.61 24.80 2.03
CA GLU A 236 15.66 25.80 1.93
C GLU A 236 16.03 26.36 3.31
N GLY A 237 17.33 26.51 3.56
CA GLY A 237 17.84 27.02 4.83
C GLY A 237 17.67 26.08 6.04
N CYS A 238 17.43 24.79 5.82
CA CYS A 238 17.28 23.82 6.89
C CYS A 238 18.45 22.82 6.89
N ASP A 239 19.51 23.12 7.63
CA ASP A 239 20.76 22.33 7.65
C ASP A 239 20.56 20.93 8.29
N ASN A 240 19.53 20.77 9.11
CA ASN A 240 19.18 19.52 9.78
C ASN A 240 18.15 18.66 9.02
N ILE A 241 17.79 19.05 7.77
CA ILE A 241 16.96 18.26 6.86
C ILE A 241 17.81 17.78 5.70
N VAL A 242 17.95 16.47 5.56
CA VAL A 242 18.71 15.82 4.49
C VAL A 242 17.74 15.37 3.39
N PHE A 243 17.81 16.03 2.24
CA PHE A 243 17.04 15.64 1.06
C PHE A 243 17.77 14.56 0.28
N LEU A 244 17.15 13.40 0.14
CA LEU A 244 17.72 12.21 -0.51
C LEU A 244 17.24 12.02 -1.95
N GLY A 245 16.16 12.71 -2.35
CA GLY A 245 15.56 12.51 -3.66
C GLY A 245 14.94 11.11 -3.84
N ARG A 246 14.92 10.64 -5.08
CA ARG A 246 14.40 9.34 -5.44
C ARG A 246 15.43 8.26 -5.17
N LEU A 247 15.13 7.35 -4.28
CA LEU A 247 15.97 6.21 -3.95
C LEU A 247 15.44 4.92 -4.60
N SER A 248 16.35 4.02 -4.94
CA SER A 248 16.05 2.61 -5.14
C SER A 248 15.68 1.95 -3.81
N TYR A 249 15.07 0.77 -3.86
CA TYR A 249 14.75 0.04 -2.63
C TYR A 249 16.00 -0.35 -1.83
N ALA A 250 17.08 -0.70 -2.50
CA ALA A 250 18.35 -1.05 -1.85
C ALA A 250 18.95 0.14 -1.08
N GLU A 251 18.93 1.35 -1.68
CA GLU A 251 19.39 2.57 -1.01
C GLU A 251 18.46 2.96 0.15
N LEU A 252 17.15 2.76 0.03
CA LEU A 252 16.20 3.05 1.09
C LEU A 252 16.42 2.19 2.35
N ILE A 253 16.82 0.94 2.18
CA ILE A 253 17.18 0.03 3.29
C ILE A 253 18.26 0.64 4.19
N GLU A 254 19.26 1.34 3.63
CA GLU A 254 20.31 1.98 4.42
C GLU A 254 19.72 3.03 5.37
N TYR A 255 18.71 3.78 4.93
CA TYR A 255 18.05 4.78 5.77
C TYR A 255 17.08 4.18 6.78
N TYR A 256 16.44 3.06 6.51
CA TYR A 256 15.70 2.32 7.53
C TYR A 256 16.65 1.80 8.64
N ASN A 257 17.88 1.44 8.30
CA ASN A 257 18.88 0.99 9.28
C ASN A 257 19.45 2.14 10.13
N VAL A 258 19.69 3.32 9.55
CA VAL A 258 20.33 4.44 10.28
C VAL A 258 19.36 5.38 10.99
N CYS A 259 18.08 5.43 10.58
CA CYS A 259 17.08 6.27 11.22
C CYS A 259 16.42 5.57 12.41
N ASP A 260 15.93 6.37 13.35
CA ASP A 260 15.35 5.89 14.59
C ASP A 260 13.82 5.79 14.52
N TYR A 261 13.18 6.71 13.81
CA TYR A 261 11.74 6.90 13.76
C TYR A 261 11.27 7.09 12.32
N PHE A 262 10.08 6.63 12.03
CA PHE A 262 9.43 6.83 10.74
C PHE A 262 8.25 7.78 10.87
N VAL A 263 8.14 8.78 9.97
CA VAL A 263 7.05 9.77 9.99
C VAL A 263 6.47 9.97 8.60
N MET A 264 5.19 9.63 8.41
CA MET A 264 4.46 9.88 7.15
C MET A 264 2.95 10.02 7.42
N PRO A 265 2.48 11.23 7.85
CA PRO A 265 1.07 11.47 8.12
C PRO A 265 0.28 11.72 6.83
N SER A 266 0.25 10.74 5.96
CA SER A 266 -0.32 10.82 4.61
C SER A 266 -1.79 11.24 4.64
N LYS A 267 -2.18 12.16 3.74
CA LYS A 267 -3.59 12.54 3.51
C LYS A 267 -4.43 11.38 2.97
N HIS A 268 -3.77 10.42 2.34
CA HIS A 268 -4.36 9.18 1.86
C HIS A 268 -3.27 8.16 1.56
N ASP A 269 -3.41 6.98 2.12
CA ASP A 269 -2.63 5.80 1.77
C ASP A 269 -3.49 4.55 1.95
N ALA A 270 -3.75 3.83 0.88
CA ALA A 270 -4.64 2.69 0.90
C ALA A 270 -4.18 1.59 1.85
N TYR A 271 -2.88 1.26 1.80
CA TYR A 271 -2.27 0.26 2.68
C TYR A 271 -1.08 0.82 3.46
N GLY A 272 -0.06 1.35 2.77
CA GLY A 272 1.11 1.93 3.44
C GLY A 272 2.18 0.91 3.78
N LEU A 273 2.68 0.17 2.78
CA LEU A 273 3.76 -0.83 2.94
C LEU A 273 4.99 -0.26 3.66
N VAL A 274 5.30 1.02 3.49
CA VAL A 274 6.43 1.68 4.14
C VAL A 274 6.34 1.68 5.68
N PHE A 275 5.13 1.63 6.28
CA PHE A 275 4.95 1.47 7.72
C PHE A 275 5.33 0.05 8.17
N VAL A 276 4.91 -0.95 7.39
CA VAL A 276 5.29 -2.34 7.64
C VAL A 276 6.79 -2.51 7.55
N GLU A 277 7.40 -1.91 6.51
CA GLU A 277 8.85 -1.90 6.34
C GLU A 277 9.54 -1.26 7.54
N ALA A 278 9.15 -0.04 7.93
CA ALA A 278 9.70 0.66 9.07
C ALA A 278 9.64 -0.15 10.36
N LEU A 279 8.50 -0.78 10.66
CA LEU A 279 8.33 -1.65 11.83
C LEU A 279 9.26 -2.87 11.78
N CYS A 280 9.45 -3.50 10.62
CA CYS A 280 10.39 -4.62 10.45
C CYS A 280 11.85 -4.19 10.70
N PHE A 281 12.20 -2.93 10.38
CA PHE A 281 13.51 -2.35 10.70
C PHE A 281 13.60 -1.78 12.13
N GLY A 282 12.57 -1.94 12.94
CA GLY A 282 12.57 -1.52 14.33
C GLY A 282 12.32 -0.02 14.56
N LEU A 283 11.69 0.68 13.58
CA LEU A 283 11.35 2.09 13.71
C LEU A 283 9.93 2.25 14.23
N PRO A 284 9.71 2.88 15.39
CA PRO A 284 8.41 3.40 15.76
C PRO A 284 7.87 4.38 14.72
N CYS A 285 6.57 4.33 14.44
CA CYS A 285 5.96 5.03 13.33
C CYS A 285 5.03 6.17 13.77
N ILE A 286 5.05 7.30 13.06
CA ILE A 286 4.01 8.32 13.13
C ILE A 286 3.24 8.31 11.82
N GLY A 287 1.93 8.07 11.91
CA GLY A 287 1.00 8.08 10.79
C GLY A 287 -0.23 8.93 11.07
N LYS A 288 -1.20 8.88 10.18
CA LYS A 288 -2.50 9.51 10.36
C LYS A 288 -3.55 8.45 10.70
N ASN A 289 -4.53 8.79 11.53
CA ASN A 289 -5.65 7.91 11.87
C ASN A 289 -6.61 7.80 10.66
N LEU A 290 -6.15 7.18 9.58
CA LEU A 290 -6.86 7.10 8.30
C LEU A 290 -6.49 5.83 7.53
N CYS A 291 -7.46 5.25 6.81
CA CYS A 291 -7.29 4.04 6.00
C CYS A 291 -6.65 2.90 6.81
N ALA A 292 -5.61 2.24 6.27
CA ALA A 292 -4.97 1.10 6.93
C ALA A 292 -3.92 1.49 7.99
N MET A 293 -3.53 2.76 8.12
CA MET A 293 -2.48 3.17 9.06
C MET A 293 -2.75 2.76 10.52
N PRO A 294 -4.00 2.84 11.07
CA PRO A 294 -4.32 2.35 12.41
C PRO A 294 -4.17 0.82 12.59
N GLU A 295 -4.08 0.06 11.51
CA GLU A 295 -3.84 -1.40 11.61
C GLU A 295 -2.38 -1.73 11.94
N PHE A 296 -1.45 -0.86 11.58
CA PHE A 296 -0.02 -1.02 11.81
C PHE A 296 0.45 -0.31 13.06
N ILE A 297 -0.10 0.87 13.33
CA ILE A 297 0.36 1.77 14.39
C ILE A 297 -0.58 1.66 15.60
N GLN A 298 -0.04 1.16 16.70
CA GLN A 298 -0.71 1.08 18.00
C GLN A 298 -0.16 2.19 18.89
N PRO A 299 -0.96 3.24 19.17
CA PRO A 299 -0.48 4.40 19.95
C PRO A 299 0.11 4.00 21.29
N GLY A 300 1.32 4.50 21.59
CA GLY A 300 2.06 4.20 22.81
C GLY A 300 2.80 2.86 22.83
N LYS A 301 2.59 1.97 21.85
CA LYS A 301 3.28 0.67 21.76
C LYS A 301 4.38 0.68 20.67
N ASN A 302 4.01 1.02 19.44
CA ASN A 302 4.93 1.00 18.30
C ASN A 302 4.89 2.29 17.47
N GLY A 303 4.27 3.35 17.99
CA GLY A 303 4.17 4.62 17.34
C GLY A 303 3.03 5.50 17.85
N TYR A 304 2.63 6.45 17.02
CA TYR A 304 1.53 7.36 17.30
C TYR A 304 0.76 7.70 16.02
N LEU A 305 -0.51 8.09 16.20
CA LEU A 305 -1.39 8.57 15.13
C LEU A 305 -1.79 10.02 15.41
N ILE A 306 -1.90 10.83 14.34
CA ILE A 306 -2.52 12.14 14.39
C ILE A 306 -3.88 12.11 13.69
N ASP A 307 -4.83 12.94 14.12
CA ASP A 307 -6.14 13.03 13.51
C ASP A 307 -6.24 14.19 12.50
N ASN A 308 -5.50 15.28 12.73
CA ASN A 308 -5.57 16.49 11.94
C ASN A 308 -4.27 16.77 11.18
N ASP A 309 -4.37 17.60 10.12
CA ASP A 309 -3.21 18.16 9.43
C ASP A 309 -2.71 19.41 10.19
N ASP A 310 -2.31 19.21 11.47
CA ASP A 310 -1.82 20.25 12.37
C ASP A 310 -0.35 20.01 12.72
N ALA A 311 0.49 21.00 12.39
CA ALA A 311 1.94 20.92 12.62
C ALA A 311 2.30 20.97 14.11
N ALA A 312 1.49 21.57 14.97
CA ALA A 312 1.72 21.56 16.41
C ALA A 312 1.39 20.21 17.02
N GLU A 313 0.28 19.56 16.59
CA GLU A 313 -0.06 18.19 16.97
C GLU A 313 1.06 17.23 16.56
N LEU A 314 1.51 17.30 15.30
CA LEU A 314 2.58 16.43 14.80
C LEU A 314 3.91 16.67 15.52
N ALA A 315 4.29 17.92 15.78
CA ALA A 315 5.49 18.25 16.52
C ALA A 315 5.46 17.68 17.95
N GLY A 316 4.32 17.80 18.64
CA GLY A 316 4.14 17.22 19.97
C GLY A 316 4.21 15.68 19.98
N VAL A 317 3.77 15.03 18.91
CA VAL A 317 3.92 13.57 18.76
C VAL A 317 5.37 13.19 18.45
N MET A 318 6.07 13.95 17.62
CA MET A 318 7.50 13.75 17.37
C MET A 318 8.32 13.96 18.64
N GLU A 319 7.99 14.95 19.48
CA GLU A 319 8.62 15.18 20.78
C GLU A 319 8.43 13.99 21.73
N LYS A 320 7.25 13.37 21.77
CA LYS A 320 7.03 12.15 22.56
C LYS A 320 7.95 11.01 22.11
N LEU A 321 8.25 10.88 20.81
CA LEU A 321 9.24 9.92 20.33
C LEU A 321 10.67 10.25 20.76
N LEU A 322 11.04 11.52 20.88
CA LEU A 322 12.36 11.88 21.44
C LEU A 322 12.48 11.47 22.91
N GLN A 323 11.39 11.55 23.68
CA GLN A 323 11.37 11.24 25.11
C GLN A 323 11.30 9.73 25.37
N ASN A 324 10.40 9.00 24.71
CA ASN A 324 10.08 7.60 24.97
C ASN A 324 10.51 6.64 23.83
N GLY A 325 11.08 7.20 22.77
CA GLY A 325 11.38 6.47 21.54
C GLY A 325 12.37 5.32 21.70
N PRO A 326 13.44 5.43 22.49
CA PRO A 326 14.37 4.32 22.68
C PRO A 326 13.71 3.08 23.28
N GLU A 327 12.81 3.26 24.25
CA GLU A 327 12.05 2.14 24.84
C GLU A 327 11.05 1.57 23.82
N MET A 328 10.36 2.44 23.09
CA MET A 328 9.43 2.01 22.05
C MET A 328 10.16 1.30 20.90
N ALA A 329 11.33 1.79 20.47
CA ALA A 329 12.16 1.13 19.47
C ALA A 329 12.61 -0.26 19.92
N ALA A 330 13.00 -0.41 21.20
CA ALA A 330 13.34 -1.72 21.76
C ALA A 330 12.14 -2.68 21.73
N ALA A 331 10.94 -2.20 22.06
CA ALA A 331 9.72 -2.99 21.97
C ALA A 331 9.39 -3.39 20.52
N VAL A 332 9.50 -2.45 19.54
CA VAL A 332 9.30 -2.75 18.10
C VAL A 332 10.34 -3.77 17.62
N GLN A 333 11.59 -3.67 18.05
CA GLN A 333 12.63 -4.64 17.72
C GLN A 333 12.35 -6.03 18.33
N SER A 334 11.84 -6.07 19.53
CA SER A 334 11.43 -7.34 20.17
C SER A 334 10.28 -8.02 19.42
N ASP A 335 9.34 -7.23 18.89
CA ASP A 335 8.20 -7.71 18.12
C ASP A 335 8.53 -7.96 16.63
N ARG A 336 9.78 -7.80 16.20
CA ARG A 336 10.19 -7.89 14.78
C ARG A 336 9.78 -9.20 14.10
N GLU A 337 10.01 -10.35 14.75
CA GLU A 337 9.64 -11.64 14.19
C GLU A 337 8.14 -11.74 13.92
N TYR A 338 7.33 -11.14 14.80
CA TYR A 338 5.89 -11.01 14.58
C TYR A 338 5.60 -10.20 13.31
N TYR A 339 6.23 -9.03 13.12
CA TYR A 339 6.01 -8.20 11.92
C TYR A 339 6.46 -8.92 10.66
N LEU A 340 7.66 -9.50 10.65
CA LEU A 340 8.20 -10.25 9.52
C LEU A 340 7.31 -11.42 9.12
N LYS A 341 6.75 -12.16 10.10
CA LYS A 341 5.85 -13.27 9.84
C LYS A 341 4.47 -12.78 9.38
N GLN A 342 3.88 -11.82 10.12
CA GLN A 342 2.52 -11.32 9.87
C GLN A 342 2.39 -10.69 8.47
N TYR A 343 3.41 -9.97 8.03
CA TYR A 343 3.46 -9.24 6.76
C TYR A 343 4.37 -9.91 5.73
N SER A 344 4.58 -11.21 5.82
CA SER A 344 5.25 -11.99 4.79
C SER A 344 4.30 -12.38 3.65
N TRP A 345 4.82 -12.54 2.44
CA TRP A 345 4.03 -13.10 1.33
C TRP A 345 3.59 -14.54 1.60
N GLU A 346 4.36 -15.29 2.38
CA GLU A 346 4.03 -16.65 2.84
C GLU A 346 2.73 -16.64 3.66
N SER A 347 2.60 -15.72 4.62
CA SER A 347 1.39 -15.61 5.45
C SER A 347 0.19 -15.12 4.66
N VAL A 348 0.39 -14.24 3.66
CA VAL A 348 -0.68 -13.82 2.74
C VAL A 348 -1.13 -15.00 1.87
N ALA A 349 -0.18 -15.77 1.31
CA ALA A 349 -0.49 -16.94 0.51
C ALA A 349 -1.24 -18.01 1.34
N ASP A 350 -0.85 -18.25 2.60
CA ASP A 350 -1.55 -19.18 3.49
C ASP A 350 -3.01 -18.78 3.68
N ARG A 351 -3.28 -17.48 3.93
CA ARG A 351 -4.66 -16.97 4.07
C ARG A 351 -5.47 -17.12 2.78
N ILE A 352 -4.86 -16.85 1.62
CA ILE A 352 -5.48 -17.07 0.30
C ILE A 352 -5.78 -18.55 0.08
N MET A 353 -4.81 -19.43 0.32
CA MET A 353 -4.98 -20.88 0.17
C MET A 353 -6.08 -21.42 1.06
N ASN A 354 -6.22 -20.94 2.29
CA ASN A 354 -7.31 -21.33 3.19
C ASN A 354 -8.68 -20.94 2.64
N VAL A 355 -8.82 -19.80 1.98
CA VAL A 355 -10.06 -19.43 1.29
C VAL A 355 -10.32 -20.36 0.11
N LEU A 356 -9.31 -20.61 -0.74
CA LEU A 356 -9.45 -21.50 -1.89
C LEU A 356 -9.78 -22.95 -1.49
N LYS A 357 -9.26 -23.44 -0.35
CA LYS A 357 -9.62 -24.74 0.23
C LYS A 357 -11.08 -24.77 0.68
N ARG A 358 -11.49 -23.77 1.46
CA ARG A 358 -12.88 -23.65 1.93
C ARG A 358 -13.86 -23.64 0.76
N ASP A 359 -13.51 -22.99 -0.35
CA ASP A 359 -14.35 -22.85 -1.55
C ASP A 359 -14.22 -24.05 -2.51
N GLY A 360 -13.45 -25.11 -2.12
CA GLY A 360 -13.35 -26.38 -2.86
C GLY A 360 -12.39 -26.36 -4.05
N TYR A 361 -11.59 -25.30 -4.22
CA TYR A 361 -10.60 -25.21 -5.30
C TYR A 361 -9.28 -25.93 -4.96
N LEU A 362 -8.97 -26.13 -3.69
CA LEU A 362 -7.80 -26.88 -3.22
C LEU A 362 -8.23 -28.00 -2.26
N ASP A 363 -7.37 -29.02 -2.12
CA ASP A 363 -7.56 -30.13 -1.16
C ASP A 363 -7.11 -29.71 0.25
#